data_654f4ba54b702425972a12a641db2472
#
_entry.id   654f4ba54b702425972a12a641db2472
#
_cell.length_a   1.000
_cell.length_b   1.000
_cell.length_c   1.000
_cell.angle_alpha   90.00
_cell.angle_beta   90.00
_cell.angle_gamma   90.00
#
_symmetry.space_group_name_H-M   'P 1'
#
loop_
_entity.id
_entity.type
_entity.pdbx_description
1 polymer ?
#
loop_
_entity_poly.entity_id
_entity_poly.type
_entity_poly.pdbx_seq_one_letter_code
_entity_poly.pdbx_strand_id
1 'polypeptide(L)'
;SVDDSIGAVMDQLKKMGIYDETLVIYMGDNGYMFGEHGLIDKRVAYETSSRVPMLMQCPALIRGESVVDEVVANIDIAPTVMEAMGLQTPAHMDGLSFLPLAQGNTIPWRDYFLYVYYWEQNYPQTPTHFSLRGDQYKYTTYYGVWDSDELFDIQADPMEQNNLIHKPAFAQ
;
A
#
# COMPACT_ATOMS: atom_id res chain seq x y z
N SER A 1 16.98 -4.12 -18.10
CA SER A 1 16.28 -4.42 -16.84
C SER A 1 15.37 -3.27 -16.44
N VAL A 2 14.51 -3.44 -15.45
CA VAL A 2 13.69 -2.35 -14.90
C VAL A 2 14.60 -1.23 -14.38
N ASP A 3 15.66 -1.58 -13.68
CA ASP A 3 16.66 -0.65 -13.17
C ASP A 3 17.29 0.22 -14.27
N ASP A 4 17.70 -0.38 -15.39
CA ASP A 4 18.24 0.39 -16.52
C ASP A 4 17.21 1.38 -17.09
N SER A 5 15.93 0.98 -17.13
CA SER A 5 14.86 1.85 -17.63
C SER A 5 14.63 3.05 -16.71
N ILE A 6 14.63 2.82 -15.39
CA ILE A 6 14.55 3.89 -14.38
C ILE A 6 15.76 4.82 -14.52
N GLY A 7 16.96 4.25 -14.60
CA GLY A 7 18.19 5.02 -14.79
C GLY A 7 18.13 5.92 -16.04
N ALA A 8 17.63 5.39 -17.17
CA ALA A 8 17.47 6.17 -18.39
C ALA A 8 16.49 7.35 -18.25
N VAL A 9 15.37 7.14 -17.51
CA VAL A 9 14.42 8.23 -17.21
C VAL A 9 15.10 9.31 -16.35
N MET A 10 15.78 8.90 -15.27
CA MET A 10 16.47 9.83 -14.36
C MET A 10 17.56 10.63 -15.07
N ASP A 11 18.34 9.98 -15.96
CA ASP A 11 19.35 10.65 -16.77
C ASP A 11 18.74 11.64 -17.76
N GLN A 12 17.58 11.32 -18.31
CA GLN A 12 16.86 12.23 -19.21
C GLN A 12 16.38 13.49 -18.46
N LEU A 13 15.82 13.34 -17.24
CA LEU A 13 15.41 14.47 -16.40
C LEU A 13 16.61 15.38 -16.07
N LYS A 14 17.77 14.78 -15.75
CA LYS A 14 19.03 15.54 -15.51
C LYS A 14 19.48 16.30 -16.77
N LYS A 15 19.47 15.66 -17.95
CA LYS A 15 19.81 16.30 -19.22
C LYS A 15 18.89 17.47 -19.58
N MET A 16 17.61 17.37 -19.20
CA MET A 16 16.63 18.44 -19.39
C MET A 16 16.75 19.55 -18.36
N GLY A 17 17.52 19.37 -17.28
CA GLY A 17 17.66 20.33 -16.20
C GLY A 17 16.43 20.47 -15.31
N ILE A 18 15.54 19.46 -15.28
CA ILE A 18 14.30 19.47 -14.49
C ILE A 18 14.28 18.38 -13.40
N TYR A 19 15.38 17.68 -13.20
CA TYR A 19 15.50 16.57 -12.26
C TYR A 19 15.11 16.96 -10.82
N ASP A 20 15.58 18.11 -10.35
CA ASP A 20 15.38 18.54 -8.98
C ASP A 20 13.93 18.95 -8.69
N GLU A 21 13.19 19.38 -9.70
CA GLU A 21 11.80 19.86 -9.60
C GLU A 21 10.77 18.83 -10.10
N THR A 22 11.22 17.63 -10.45
CA THR A 22 10.32 16.55 -10.90
C THR A 22 10.06 15.58 -9.76
N LEU A 23 8.77 15.42 -9.40
CA LEU A 23 8.34 14.36 -8.51
C LEU A 23 8.29 13.03 -9.27
N VAL A 24 9.17 12.12 -8.90
CA VAL A 24 9.22 10.75 -9.44
C VAL A 24 8.72 9.79 -8.37
N ILE A 25 7.69 9.00 -8.70
CA ILE A 25 7.17 7.93 -7.85
C ILE A 25 7.35 6.62 -8.59
N TYR A 26 8.06 5.66 -8.00
CA TYR A 26 8.17 4.30 -8.47
C TYR A 26 7.45 3.37 -7.52
N MET A 27 6.53 2.57 -8.04
CA MET A 27 5.77 1.61 -7.24
C MET A 27 5.25 0.46 -8.11
N GLY A 28 4.87 -0.65 -7.45
CA GLY A 28 4.01 -1.66 -8.08
C GLY A 28 2.53 -1.24 -8.04
N ASP A 29 1.74 -1.77 -8.95
CA ASP A 29 0.26 -1.61 -8.93
C ASP A 29 -0.39 -2.52 -7.89
N ASN A 30 0.13 -3.74 -7.74
CA ASN A 30 -0.22 -4.75 -6.74
C ASN A 30 0.95 -5.72 -6.55
N GLY A 31 0.91 -6.50 -5.48
CA GLY A 31 1.75 -7.66 -5.29
C GLY A 31 1.23 -8.89 -6.05
N TYR A 32 1.84 -10.05 -5.82
CA TYR A 32 1.43 -11.30 -6.44
C TYR A 32 1.84 -12.50 -5.59
N MET A 33 0.94 -13.48 -5.44
CA MET A 33 1.17 -14.74 -4.74
C MET A 33 1.78 -15.74 -5.71
N PHE A 34 2.94 -16.28 -5.38
CA PHE A 34 3.65 -17.30 -6.18
C PHE A 34 3.67 -18.68 -5.52
N GLY A 35 2.72 -18.97 -4.66
CA GLY A 35 2.59 -20.22 -3.91
C GLY A 35 2.40 -20.01 -2.43
N GLU A 36 2.56 -18.79 -1.93
CA GLU A 36 2.27 -18.45 -0.54
C GLU A 36 0.81 -18.77 -0.23
N HIS A 37 0.53 -19.30 0.95
CA HIS A 37 -0.79 -19.82 1.36
C HIS A 37 -1.40 -20.85 0.38
N GLY A 38 -0.58 -21.47 -0.49
CA GLY A 38 -1.06 -22.36 -1.55
C GLY A 38 -1.77 -21.66 -2.70
N LEU A 39 -1.65 -20.33 -2.80
CA LEU A 39 -2.34 -19.50 -3.78
C LEU A 39 -1.41 -19.01 -4.89
N ILE A 40 -1.99 -18.83 -6.07
CA ILE A 40 -1.36 -18.13 -7.20
C ILE A 40 -2.38 -17.11 -7.67
N ASP A 41 -2.16 -15.85 -7.43
CA ASP A 41 -2.96 -14.71 -7.89
C ASP A 41 -2.63 -13.45 -7.06
N LYS A 42 -3.44 -12.40 -7.23
CA LYS A 42 -3.32 -11.09 -6.58
C LYS A 42 -4.63 -10.57 -5.96
N ARG A 43 -5.69 -11.40 -5.94
CA ARG A 43 -7.05 -11.04 -5.52
C ARG A 43 -7.34 -11.46 -4.09
N VAL A 44 -6.37 -11.25 -3.21
CA VAL A 44 -6.44 -11.60 -1.79
C VAL A 44 -5.82 -10.50 -0.95
N ALA A 45 -6.21 -10.41 0.32
CA ALA A 45 -5.75 -9.34 1.19
C ALA A 45 -4.41 -9.61 1.89
N TYR A 46 -3.72 -10.72 1.61
CA TYR A 46 -2.40 -11.00 2.20
C TYR A 46 -1.37 -9.95 1.78
N GLU A 47 -0.42 -9.65 2.69
CA GLU A 47 0.64 -8.65 2.44
C GLU A 47 1.39 -8.91 1.13
N THR A 48 1.65 -10.17 0.79
CA THR A 48 2.31 -10.55 -0.48
C THR A 48 1.54 -10.08 -1.72
N SER A 49 0.21 -10.01 -1.63
CA SER A 49 -0.67 -9.55 -2.72
C SER A 49 -0.93 -8.04 -2.69
N SER A 50 -1.03 -7.45 -1.50
CA SER A 50 -1.48 -6.06 -1.32
C SER A 50 -0.34 -5.07 -1.09
N ARG A 51 0.78 -5.51 -0.48
CA ARG A 51 1.93 -4.65 -0.20
C ARG A 51 2.89 -4.62 -1.38
N VAL A 52 3.25 -3.41 -1.80
CA VAL A 52 4.20 -3.18 -2.91
C VAL A 52 5.31 -2.23 -2.48
N PRO A 53 6.50 -2.33 -3.09
CA PRO A 53 7.52 -1.31 -2.91
C PRO A 53 7.03 0.03 -3.45
N MET A 54 7.29 1.11 -2.70
CA MET A 54 7.08 2.47 -3.15
C MET A 54 8.33 3.31 -2.84
N LEU A 55 8.86 3.97 -3.86
CA LEU A 55 9.98 4.88 -3.75
C LEU A 55 9.56 6.23 -4.32
N MET A 56 9.93 7.32 -3.66
CA MET A 56 9.60 8.66 -4.10
C MET A 56 10.82 9.56 -4.04
N GLN A 57 10.96 10.46 -5.02
CA GLN A 57 12.04 11.41 -5.08
C GLN A 57 11.58 12.71 -5.72
N CYS A 58 11.97 13.81 -5.12
CA CYS A 58 11.95 15.17 -5.67
C CYS A 58 12.91 16.02 -4.82
N PRO A 59 14.16 16.27 -5.26
CA PRO A 59 15.17 16.95 -4.43
C PRO A 59 14.73 18.33 -3.93
N ALA A 60 13.93 19.06 -4.70
CA ALA A 60 13.40 20.37 -4.30
C ALA A 60 12.37 20.30 -3.16
N LEU A 61 11.69 19.15 -2.96
CA LEU A 61 10.61 19.00 -1.99
C LEU A 61 10.96 18.04 -0.85
N ILE A 62 11.77 17.02 -1.10
CA ILE A 62 11.98 15.88 -0.20
C ILE A 62 13.47 15.71 0.05
N ARG A 63 13.86 15.60 1.31
CA ARG A 63 15.24 15.21 1.66
C ARG A 63 15.43 13.73 1.34
N GLY A 64 16.57 13.38 0.73
CA GLY A 64 16.94 12.01 0.46
C GLY A 64 17.13 11.17 1.74
N GLU A 65 17.14 9.85 1.58
CA GLU A 65 17.47 8.87 2.64
C GLU A 65 16.50 8.88 3.83
N SER A 66 15.21 9.10 3.57
CA SER A 66 14.15 8.96 4.58
C SER A 66 13.29 7.73 4.34
N VAL A 67 12.73 7.19 5.41
CA VAL A 67 11.76 6.10 5.39
C VAL A 67 10.47 6.62 6.01
N VAL A 68 9.34 6.31 5.38
CA VAL A 68 8.00 6.55 5.91
C VAL A 68 7.49 5.19 6.39
N ASP A 69 7.32 5.04 7.70
CA ASP A 69 6.87 3.79 8.32
C ASP A 69 5.34 3.67 8.37
N GLU A 70 4.64 4.80 8.21
CA GLU A 70 3.19 4.85 8.19
C GLU A 70 2.60 4.12 6.97
N VAL A 71 1.41 3.58 7.12
CA VAL A 71 0.70 2.87 6.05
C VAL A 71 0.24 3.87 4.99
N VAL A 72 0.97 3.90 3.87
CA VAL A 72 0.61 4.67 2.68
C VAL A 72 -0.07 3.76 1.66
N ALA A 73 -1.14 4.23 1.05
CA ALA A 73 -1.92 3.47 0.08
C ALA A 73 -1.90 4.14 -1.31
N ASN A 74 -2.25 3.39 -2.34
CA ASN A 74 -2.34 3.91 -3.71
C ASN A 74 -3.34 5.06 -3.87
N ILE A 75 -4.40 5.11 -3.06
CA ILE A 75 -5.35 6.23 -3.02
C ILE A 75 -4.72 7.55 -2.57
N ASP A 76 -3.58 7.49 -1.89
CA ASP A 76 -2.86 8.67 -1.35
C ASP A 76 -1.98 9.35 -2.41
N ILE A 77 -1.74 8.70 -3.54
CA ILE A 77 -0.84 9.22 -4.58
C ILE A 77 -1.40 10.49 -5.19
N ALA A 78 -2.68 10.48 -5.59
CA ALA A 78 -3.29 11.64 -6.22
C ALA A 78 -3.33 12.87 -5.30
N PRO A 79 -3.77 12.78 -4.02
CA PRO A 79 -3.66 13.89 -3.06
C PRO A 79 -2.22 14.39 -2.88
N THR A 80 -1.23 13.48 -2.83
CA THR A 80 0.19 13.83 -2.68
C THR A 80 0.72 14.59 -3.89
N VAL A 81 0.39 14.16 -5.09
CA VAL A 81 0.76 14.87 -6.33
C VAL A 81 0.12 16.25 -6.37
N MET A 82 -1.16 16.37 -5.99
CA MET A 82 -1.85 17.67 -5.95
C MET A 82 -1.19 18.62 -4.96
N GLU A 83 -0.88 18.17 -3.76
CA GLU A 83 -0.18 18.98 -2.77
C GLU A 83 1.22 19.41 -3.26
N ALA A 84 1.99 18.49 -3.87
CA ALA A 84 3.29 18.81 -4.44
C ALA A 84 3.21 19.88 -5.55
N MET A 85 2.09 19.97 -6.26
CA MET A 85 1.79 21.01 -7.25
C MET A 85 1.20 22.29 -6.66
N GLY A 86 0.98 22.37 -5.35
CA GLY A 86 0.33 23.50 -4.69
C GLY A 86 -1.18 23.58 -4.95
N LEU A 87 -1.81 22.48 -5.33
CA LEU A 87 -3.24 22.38 -5.60
C LEU A 87 -3.99 21.85 -4.38
N GLN A 88 -5.25 22.25 -4.23
CA GLN A 88 -6.11 21.70 -3.18
C GLN A 88 -6.65 20.33 -3.57
N THR A 89 -6.57 19.38 -2.64
CA THR A 89 -7.18 18.06 -2.79
C THR A 89 -8.72 18.19 -2.79
N PRO A 90 -9.42 17.70 -3.82
CA PRO A 90 -10.88 17.69 -3.83
C PRO A 90 -11.47 16.86 -2.67
N ALA A 91 -12.56 17.34 -2.07
CA ALA A 91 -13.18 16.71 -0.90
C ALA A 91 -13.76 15.30 -1.14
N HIS A 92 -13.88 14.86 -2.40
CA HIS A 92 -14.35 13.52 -2.74
C HIS A 92 -13.22 12.48 -2.86
N MET A 93 -11.96 12.87 -2.65
CA MET A 93 -10.83 11.93 -2.58
C MET A 93 -10.73 11.35 -1.18
N ASP A 94 -10.72 10.02 -1.08
CA ASP A 94 -10.60 9.31 0.21
C ASP A 94 -9.16 9.23 0.72
N GLY A 95 -8.17 9.42 -0.17
CA GLY A 95 -6.76 9.40 0.17
C GLY A 95 -6.30 10.66 0.89
N LEU A 96 -5.15 10.54 1.55
CA LEU A 96 -4.46 11.62 2.25
C LEU A 96 -3.10 11.88 1.60
N SER A 97 -2.67 13.13 1.56
CA SER A 97 -1.31 13.42 1.10
C SER A 97 -0.27 12.97 2.13
N PHE A 98 0.67 12.14 1.69
CA PHE A 98 1.84 11.73 2.49
C PHE A 98 3.09 12.59 2.20
N LEU A 99 2.97 13.67 1.43
CA LEU A 99 4.09 14.58 1.17
C LEU A 99 4.73 15.11 2.47
N PRO A 100 3.95 15.54 3.49
CA PRO A 100 4.56 15.97 4.76
C PRO A 100 5.33 14.86 5.46
N LEU A 101 4.87 13.60 5.44
CA LEU A 101 5.60 12.45 5.99
C LEU A 101 6.92 12.25 5.24
N ALA A 102 6.90 12.29 3.91
CA ALA A 102 8.10 12.20 3.08
C ALA A 102 9.10 13.35 3.31
N GLN A 103 8.62 14.50 3.78
CA GLN A 103 9.45 15.64 4.20
C GLN A 103 10.01 15.48 5.62
N GLY A 104 9.66 14.40 6.32
CA GLY A 104 10.07 14.11 7.70
C GLY A 104 9.25 14.83 8.76
N ASN A 105 8.05 15.32 8.43
CA ASN A 105 7.16 15.94 9.38
C ASN A 105 6.31 14.88 10.07
N THR A 106 6.05 15.02 11.36
CA THR A 106 5.07 14.21 12.09
C THR A 106 3.71 14.88 11.97
N ILE A 107 2.76 14.16 11.40
CA ILE A 107 1.37 14.60 11.22
C ILE A 107 0.41 13.52 11.74
N PRO A 108 -0.84 13.87 12.10
CA PRO A 108 -1.87 12.88 12.33
C PRO A 108 -2.06 12.03 11.05
N TRP A 109 -2.03 10.71 11.21
CA TRP A 109 -2.19 9.78 10.12
C TRP A 109 -3.27 8.75 10.45
N ARG A 110 -3.70 7.96 9.47
CA ARG A 110 -4.70 6.92 9.69
C ARG A 110 -4.15 5.79 10.56
N ASP A 111 -4.95 5.30 11.48
CA ASP A 111 -4.63 4.11 12.29
C ASP A 111 -4.92 2.81 11.53
N TYR A 112 -5.84 2.86 10.55
CA TYR A 112 -6.30 1.70 9.80
C TYR A 112 -6.48 2.02 8.33
N PHE A 113 -6.23 1.02 7.49
CA PHE A 113 -6.49 1.04 6.06
C PHE A 113 -7.48 -0.07 5.72
N LEU A 114 -8.53 0.26 4.96
CA LEU A 114 -9.52 -0.70 4.49
C LEU A 114 -9.19 -1.13 3.06
N TYR A 115 -8.90 -2.42 2.90
CA TYR A 115 -8.81 -3.08 1.59
C TYR A 115 -10.15 -3.74 1.28
N VAL A 116 -10.62 -3.61 0.04
CA VAL A 116 -11.88 -4.21 -0.42
C VAL A 116 -11.66 -4.90 -1.76
N TYR A 117 -12.09 -6.15 -1.84
CA TYR A 117 -12.20 -6.88 -3.11
C TYR A 117 -13.65 -7.31 -3.31
N TYR A 118 -14.21 -6.95 -4.45
CA TYR A 118 -15.53 -7.40 -4.86
C TYR A 118 -15.40 -8.59 -5.80
N TRP A 119 -16.27 -9.59 -5.63
CA TRP A 119 -16.33 -10.77 -6.48
C TRP A 119 -16.42 -10.41 -7.97
N GLU A 120 -15.66 -11.11 -8.77
CA GLU A 120 -15.60 -10.95 -10.22
C GLU A 120 -16.03 -12.25 -10.92
N GLN A 121 -16.87 -12.14 -11.96
CA GLN A 121 -17.35 -13.29 -12.72
C GLN A 121 -16.22 -14.12 -13.36
N ASN A 122 -15.14 -13.48 -13.75
CA ASN A 122 -13.98 -14.14 -14.37
C ASN A 122 -13.08 -14.87 -13.33
N TYR A 123 -13.31 -14.61 -12.04
CA TYR A 123 -12.54 -15.18 -10.93
C TYR A 123 -13.47 -15.67 -9.82
N PRO A 124 -14.38 -16.59 -10.13
CA PRO A 124 -15.47 -16.99 -9.24
C PRO A 124 -15.01 -17.68 -7.95
N GLN A 125 -13.76 -18.16 -7.92
CA GLN A 125 -13.14 -18.80 -6.76
C GLN A 125 -12.77 -17.82 -5.65
N THR A 126 -12.68 -16.53 -5.95
CA THR A 126 -12.31 -15.50 -4.95
C THR A 126 -13.56 -14.77 -4.47
N PRO A 127 -14.01 -14.96 -3.22
CA PRO A 127 -15.19 -14.28 -2.69
C PRO A 127 -14.93 -12.80 -2.47
N THR A 128 -16.00 -12.01 -2.39
CA THR A 128 -15.91 -10.65 -1.86
C THR A 128 -15.35 -10.70 -0.44
N HIS A 129 -14.37 -9.87 -0.16
CA HIS A 129 -13.79 -9.78 1.17
C HIS A 129 -13.35 -8.35 1.51
N PHE A 130 -13.27 -8.12 2.81
CA PHE A 130 -12.87 -6.85 3.41
C PHE A 130 -11.74 -7.11 4.38
N SER A 131 -10.67 -6.34 4.28
CA SER A 131 -9.56 -6.45 5.21
C SER A 131 -9.25 -5.10 5.83
N LEU A 132 -9.26 -5.06 7.16
CA LEU A 132 -8.85 -3.89 7.94
C LEU A 132 -7.42 -4.10 8.44
N ARG A 133 -6.50 -3.31 7.92
CA ARG A 133 -5.08 -3.35 8.26
C ARG A 133 -4.71 -2.16 9.15
N GLY A 134 -4.26 -2.46 10.36
CA GLY A 134 -3.58 -1.52 11.25
C GLY A 134 -2.07 -1.73 11.23
N ASP A 135 -1.36 -1.09 12.14
CA ASP A 135 0.11 -1.22 12.22
C ASP A 135 0.55 -2.61 12.68
N GLN A 136 -0.17 -3.21 13.61
CA GLN A 136 0.17 -4.52 14.19
C GLN A 136 -0.76 -5.62 13.70
N TYR A 137 -2.07 -5.37 13.64
CA TYR A 137 -3.04 -6.40 13.33
C TYR A 137 -3.70 -6.16 12.00
N LYS A 138 -4.01 -7.27 11.31
CA LYS A 138 -4.84 -7.27 10.12
C LYS A 138 -5.97 -8.28 10.29
N TYR A 139 -7.21 -7.82 10.12
CA TYR A 139 -8.41 -8.62 10.16
C TYR A 139 -9.04 -8.69 8.78
N THR A 140 -9.37 -9.89 8.32
CA THR A 140 -10.03 -10.12 7.03
C THR A 140 -11.31 -10.93 7.24
N THR A 141 -12.41 -10.49 6.64
CA THR A 141 -13.69 -11.21 6.60
C THR A 141 -14.15 -11.45 5.18
N TYR A 142 -14.80 -12.59 4.95
CA TYR A 142 -15.22 -13.05 3.64
C TYR A 142 -16.75 -13.10 3.54
N TYR A 143 -17.32 -12.36 2.60
CA TYR A 143 -18.77 -12.30 2.42
C TYR A 143 -19.31 -13.62 1.89
N GLY A 144 -20.28 -14.19 2.62
CA GLY A 144 -20.96 -15.44 2.24
C GLY A 144 -20.15 -16.72 2.46
N VAL A 145 -18.98 -16.61 3.11
CA VAL A 145 -18.16 -17.76 3.52
C VAL A 145 -18.07 -17.78 5.04
N TRP A 146 -18.52 -18.88 5.66
CA TRP A 146 -18.59 -19.00 7.10
C TRP A 146 -17.29 -19.55 7.67
N ASP A 147 -16.93 -19.13 8.88
CA ASP A 147 -15.74 -19.57 9.64
C ASP A 147 -14.39 -19.39 8.90
N SER A 148 -14.34 -18.42 7.99
CA SER A 148 -13.14 -18.14 7.18
C SER A 148 -12.46 -16.83 7.57
N ASP A 149 -12.93 -16.16 8.62
CA ASP A 149 -12.33 -14.92 9.08
C ASP A 149 -10.89 -15.13 9.55
N GLU A 150 -10.06 -14.14 9.32
CA GLU A 150 -8.63 -14.21 9.61
C GLU A 150 -8.20 -13.00 10.43
N LEU A 151 -7.35 -13.25 11.41
CA LEU A 151 -6.67 -12.23 12.20
C LEU A 151 -5.19 -12.56 12.29
N PHE A 152 -4.33 -11.66 11.84
CA PHE A 152 -2.89 -11.81 11.89
C PHE A 152 -2.23 -10.70 12.68
N ASP A 153 -1.19 -11.04 13.43
CA ASP A 153 -0.22 -10.07 13.95
C ASP A 153 0.89 -9.93 12.89
N ILE A 154 0.75 -8.94 12.02
CA ILE A 154 1.64 -8.73 10.87
C ILE A 154 3.03 -8.21 11.25
N GLN A 155 3.23 -7.77 12.49
CA GLN A 155 4.57 -7.45 13.00
C GLN A 155 5.32 -8.70 13.45
N ALA A 156 4.65 -9.60 14.18
CA ALA A 156 5.24 -10.84 14.67
C ALA A 156 5.24 -11.95 13.61
N ASP A 157 4.29 -11.93 12.69
CA ASP A 157 4.08 -12.89 11.62
C ASP A 157 3.84 -12.19 10.27
N PRO A 158 4.87 -11.57 9.68
CA PRO A 158 4.73 -10.82 8.43
C PRO A 158 4.36 -11.69 7.22
N MET A 159 4.45 -13.01 7.34
CA MET A 159 4.02 -13.98 6.32
C MET A 159 2.59 -14.49 6.54
N GLU A 160 1.90 -14.02 7.60
CA GLU A 160 0.50 -14.32 7.88
C GLU A 160 0.17 -15.82 7.96
N GLN A 161 1.05 -16.60 8.56
CA GLN A 161 0.93 -18.07 8.62
C GLN A 161 0.14 -18.55 9.83
N ASN A 162 -0.05 -17.69 10.85
CA ASN A 162 -0.68 -18.07 12.11
C ASN A 162 -1.96 -17.26 12.34
N ASN A 163 -3.10 -17.79 11.87
CA ASN A 163 -4.40 -17.17 12.12
C ASN A 163 -4.73 -17.16 13.62
N LEU A 164 -4.95 -15.98 14.18
CA LEU A 164 -5.22 -15.75 15.59
C LEU A 164 -6.71 -15.73 15.94
N ILE A 165 -7.61 -15.75 14.94
CA ILE A 165 -9.06 -15.53 15.12
C ILE A 165 -9.70 -16.48 16.14
N HIS A 166 -9.21 -17.73 16.22
CA HIS A 166 -9.72 -18.74 17.13
C HIS A 166 -8.92 -18.87 18.44
N LYS A 167 -7.91 -18.04 18.66
CA LYS A 167 -7.16 -18.07 19.92
C LYS A 167 -7.96 -17.41 21.04
N PRO A 168 -8.06 -18.01 22.25
CA PRO A 168 -8.88 -17.48 23.34
C PRO A 168 -8.58 -16.03 23.74
N ALA A 169 -7.35 -15.59 23.53
CA ALA A 169 -6.96 -14.21 23.83
C ALA A 169 -7.61 -13.17 22.90
N PHE A 170 -8.12 -13.58 21.74
CA PHE A 170 -8.75 -12.74 20.71
C PHE A 170 -10.24 -13.07 20.50
N ALA A 171 -10.76 -14.14 21.15
CA ALA A 171 -12.17 -14.51 21.11
C ALA A 171 -12.95 -13.56 22.05
N GLN A 172 -13.60 -12.54 21.48
CA GLN A 172 -14.60 -11.70 22.17
C GLN A 172 -15.88 -11.64 21.35
#